data_d9a4b953d4e1a9cbd79d259b78003b19
#
_entry.id   d9a4b953d4e1a9cbd79d259b78003b19
#
_cell.length_a   1.000
_cell.length_b   1.000
_cell.length_c   1.000
_cell.angle_alpha   90.00
_cell.angle_beta   90.00
_cell.angle_gamma   90.00
#
_symmetry.space_group_name_H-M   'P 1'
#
loop_
_entity.id
_entity.type
_entity.pdbx_description
1 polymer ?
#
loop_
_entity_poly.entity_id
_entity_poly.type
_entity_poly.pdbx_seq_one_letter_code
_entity_poly.pdbx_strand_id
1 'polypeptide(L)'
;MAAACPLALPTLLFFMPVMLWLVDPTMGYKPVIMIHGLFDSSASLKQLVEFIKKSHPGTNISVIDLFDHKSSLQPLWKQVMGFREVIYPIMQNAGREGVHLLCYSQGGLICRGLLETIPDHNVDTFISLSSPQMGQYGDTDYLRYLFPTYVKANLYRFCYTQIGQTFSICNFWNDPHHHDMYINVSDFLAPINSERPEPNTTEWRKNFLRLKKMVLIGGPNDGVITPWQSSHFAFFDENETVVEMQQQQVYEDDTFGLRTLDKRGAIAVYSIPGVVHTMWHSNETVYKECIDKWLT
;
A
#
# COMPACT_ATOMS: atom_id res chain seq x y z
N MET A 1 25.53 -71.92 57.30
CA MET A 1 24.27 -71.42 56.73
C MET A 1 24.25 -69.93 56.95
N ALA A 2 24.57 -69.17 55.91
CA ALA A 2 24.61 -67.67 55.95
C ALA A 2 23.47 -67.16 55.01
N ALA A 3 22.53 -66.47 55.62
CA ALA A 3 21.41 -65.82 54.91
C ALA A 3 21.84 -64.50 54.29
N ALA A 4 21.65 -64.34 53.02
CA ALA A 4 21.89 -63.10 52.28
C ALA A 4 20.71 -62.14 52.38
N CYS A 5 20.97 -60.89 52.73
CA CYS A 5 20.03 -59.80 52.78
C CYS A 5 20.00 -59.11 51.41
N PRO A 6 18.85 -58.79 50.80
CA PRO A 6 18.77 -58.04 49.56
C PRO A 6 18.92 -56.55 49.81
N LEU A 7 19.83 -55.93 49.09
CA LEU A 7 20.01 -54.46 49.02
C LEU A 7 18.90 -53.86 48.13
N ALA A 8 18.09 -52.97 48.69
CA ALA A 8 17.12 -52.17 47.96
C ALA A 8 17.84 -50.95 47.31
N LEU A 9 17.76 -50.82 45.99
CA LEU A 9 18.17 -49.63 45.26
C LEU A 9 17.14 -48.51 45.43
N PRO A 10 17.58 -47.26 45.70
CA PRO A 10 16.64 -46.14 45.71
C PRO A 10 16.32 -45.68 44.27
N THR A 11 15.03 -45.69 43.95
CA THR A 11 14.48 -45.12 42.67
C THR A 11 14.61 -43.59 42.72
N LEU A 12 15.54 -43.06 41.98
CA LEU A 12 15.59 -41.60 41.72
C LEU A 12 14.49 -41.19 40.77
N LEU A 13 13.44 -40.57 41.32
CA LEU A 13 12.43 -39.87 40.51
C LEU A 13 13.03 -38.59 39.97
N PHE A 14 13.36 -38.56 38.68
CA PHE A 14 13.71 -37.33 37.95
C PHE A 14 12.42 -36.50 37.76
N PHE A 15 12.27 -35.46 38.54
CA PHE A 15 11.32 -34.38 38.27
C PHE A 15 11.87 -33.56 37.09
N MET A 16 11.35 -33.78 35.91
CA MET A 16 11.55 -32.91 34.75
C MET A 16 10.67 -31.65 34.97
N PRO A 17 11.27 -30.43 35.07
CA PRO A 17 10.43 -29.24 35.14
C PRO A 17 9.73 -29.07 33.80
N VAL A 18 8.41 -29.15 33.79
CA VAL A 18 7.58 -28.71 32.66
C VAL A 18 7.74 -27.20 32.57
N MET A 19 8.58 -26.75 31.65
CA MET A 19 8.70 -25.35 31.31
C MET A 19 7.42 -24.96 30.60
N LEU A 20 6.42 -24.48 31.36
CA LEU A 20 5.27 -23.78 30.79
C LEU A 20 5.83 -22.52 30.12
N TRP A 21 5.87 -22.54 28.80
CA TRP A 21 5.98 -21.32 28.04
C TRP A 21 4.72 -20.52 28.31
N LEU A 22 4.82 -19.53 29.19
CA LEU A 22 3.82 -18.49 29.32
C LEU A 22 3.82 -17.77 27.98
N VAL A 23 2.92 -18.13 27.09
CA VAL A 23 2.54 -17.29 25.96
C VAL A 23 2.00 -16.02 26.59
N ASP A 24 2.75 -14.93 26.45
CA ASP A 24 2.34 -13.61 26.93
C ASP A 24 1.04 -13.25 26.19
N PRO A 25 -0.13 -13.18 26.87
CA PRO A 25 -1.39 -12.86 26.20
C PRO A 25 -1.49 -11.40 25.80
N THR A 26 -0.40 -10.63 25.89
CA THR A 26 -0.35 -9.21 25.60
C THR A 26 0.25 -8.88 24.22
N MET A 27 0.51 -9.85 23.33
CA MET A 27 0.82 -9.53 21.94
C MET A 27 -0.44 -9.01 21.27
N GLY A 28 -0.68 -7.73 21.44
CA GLY A 28 -1.74 -7.01 20.73
C GLY A 28 -1.47 -6.98 19.21
N TYR A 29 -2.52 -6.73 18.42
CA TYR A 29 -2.40 -6.53 16.99
C TYR A 29 -1.46 -5.35 16.68
N LYS A 30 -0.70 -5.45 15.59
CA LYS A 30 0.17 -4.36 15.14
C LYS A 30 -0.64 -3.09 14.86
N PRO A 31 -0.09 -1.91 15.15
CA PRO A 31 -0.74 -0.65 14.82
C PRO A 31 -1.06 -0.55 13.31
N VAL A 32 -2.24 0.00 13.01
CA VAL A 32 -2.69 0.26 11.64
C VAL A 32 -2.68 1.75 11.38
N ILE A 33 -1.95 2.19 10.38
CA ILE A 33 -1.91 3.57 9.91
C ILE A 33 -2.72 3.65 8.62
N MET A 34 -3.65 4.60 8.53
CA MET A 34 -4.56 4.72 7.41
C MET A 34 -4.43 6.09 6.73
N ILE A 35 -4.39 6.09 5.39
CA ILE A 35 -4.34 7.29 4.55
C ILE A 35 -5.49 7.26 3.54
N HIS A 36 -6.25 8.36 3.49
CA HIS A 36 -7.40 8.56 2.59
C HIS A 36 -6.99 8.94 1.16
N GLY A 37 -7.96 9.03 0.26
CA GLY A 37 -7.80 9.35 -1.16
C GLY A 37 -7.97 10.83 -1.52
N LEU A 38 -7.99 11.08 -2.82
CA LEU A 38 -8.23 12.40 -3.41
C LEU A 38 -9.64 12.90 -3.05
N PHE A 39 -9.78 14.15 -2.65
CA PHE A 39 -11.02 14.82 -2.18
C PHE A 39 -11.66 14.21 -0.95
N ASP A 40 -11.01 13.24 -0.35
CA ASP A 40 -11.49 12.52 0.81
C ASP A 40 -10.94 13.13 2.11
N SER A 41 -11.19 12.49 3.24
CA SER A 41 -10.72 12.90 4.55
C SER A 41 -10.57 11.68 5.48
N SER A 42 -9.96 11.90 6.63
CA SER A 42 -9.89 10.89 7.69
C SER A 42 -11.27 10.34 8.08
N ALA A 43 -12.32 11.17 8.02
CA ALA A 43 -13.69 10.80 8.36
C ALA A 43 -14.29 9.74 7.43
N SER A 44 -13.89 9.69 6.17
CA SER A 44 -14.39 8.72 5.20
C SER A 44 -13.99 7.28 5.53
N LEU A 45 -12.89 7.09 6.24
CA LEU A 45 -12.39 5.78 6.62
C LEU A 45 -13.03 5.22 7.91
N LYS A 46 -13.99 5.94 8.49
CA LYS A 46 -14.64 5.57 9.77
C LYS A 46 -15.22 4.15 9.74
N GLN A 47 -15.90 3.77 8.68
CA GLN A 47 -16.51 2.43 8.59
C GLN A 47 -15.45 1.33 8.61
N LEU A 48 -14.32 1.54 7.92
CA LEU A 48 -13.21 0.61 7.91
C LEU A 48 -12.56 0.49 9.30
N VAL A 49 -12.45 1.59 10.04
CA VAL A 49 -12.01 1.60 11.46
C VAL A 49 -12.92 0.74 12.32
N GLU A 50 -14.26 0.85 12.15
CA GLU A 50 -15.21 0.04 12.93
C GLU A 50 -15.09 -1.46 12.59
N PHE A 51 -14.84 -1.82 11.34
CA PHE A 51 -14.58 -3.21 10.97
C PHE A 51 -13.33 -3.74 11.66
N ILE A 52 -12.23 -2.98 11.64
CA ILE A 52 -10.98 -3.38 12.30
C ILE A 52 -11.18 -3.53 13.81
N LYS A 53 -11.81 -2.57 14.47
CA LYS A 53 -12.07 -2.65 15.92
C LYS A 53 -12.91 -3.86 16.31
N LYS A 54 -13.84 -4.28 15.46
CA LYS A 54 -14.71 -5.41 15.69
C LYS A 54 -13.96 -6.75 15.59
N SER A 55 -13.10 -6.93 14.61
CA SER A 55 -12.38 -8.20 14.37
C SER A 55 -11.04 -8.26 15.08
N HIS A 56 -10.40 -7.10 15.31
CA HIS A 56 -9.10 -6.96 15.96
C HIS A 56 -9.20 -5.99 17.16
N PRO A 57 -9.92 -6.39 18.24
CA PRO A 57 -10.13 -5.52 19.39
C PRO A 57 -8.81 -5.16 20.07
N GLY A 58 -8.65 -3.88 20.42
CA GLY A 58 -7.41 -3.36 21.02
C GLY A 58 -6.36 -2.89 20.02
N THR A 59 -6.58 -3.05 18.72
CA THR A 59 -5.67 -2.51 17.69
C THR A 59 -5.55 -0.98 17.81
N ASN A 60 -4.32 -0.48 17.84
CA ASN A 60 -4.06 0.95 17.75
C ASN A 60 -4.21 1.40 16.28
N ILE A 61 -5.23 2.22 16.00
CA ILE A 61 -5.56 2.67 14.64
C ILE A 61 -5.32 4.18 14.57
N SER A 62 -4.44 4.60 13.67
CA SER A 62 -4.14 6.00 13.38
C SER A 62 -4.65 6.34 11.98
N VAL A 63 -5.80 6.99 11.88
CA VAL A 63 -6.27 7.59 10.62
C VAL A 63 -5.68 8.99 10.55
N ILE A 64 -4.82 9.24 9.58
CA ILE A 64 -4.07 10.49 9.52
C ILE A 64 -4.92 11.59 8.89
N ASP A 65 -5.11 12.67 9.65
CA ASP A 65 -5.93 13.83 9.29
C ASP A 65 -5.05 14.94 8.68
N LEU A 66 -4.61 14.72 7.45
CA LEU A 66 -3.78 15.65 6.68
C LEU A 66 -4.21 15.64 5.21
N PHE A 67 -4.09 16.79 4.57
CA PHE A 67 -4.42 16.99 3.16
C PHE A 67 -5.85 16.62 2.78
N ASP A 68 -6.79 16.89 3.69
CA ASP A 68 -8.21 16.64 3.49
C ASP A 68 -8.80 17.45 2.33
N HIS A 69 -9.80 16.87 1.68
CA HIS A 69 -10.60 17.49 0.63
C HIS A 69 -9.74 18.13 -0.48
N LYS A 70 -9.89 19.43 -0.73
CA LYS A 70 -9.13 20.13 -1.77
C LYS A 70 -7.62 20.18 -1.53
N SER A 71 -7.18 20.03 -0.28
CA SER A 71 -5.75 19.97 0.05
C SER A 71 -5.07 18.72 -0.51
N SER A 72 -5.82 17.64 -0.79
CA SER A 72 -5.32 16.43 -1.43
C SER A 72 -4.93 16.62 -2.90
N LEU A 73 -5.26 17.76 -3.50
CA LEU A 73 -4.78 18.16 -4.84
C LEU A 73 -3.34 18.66 -4.85
N GLN A 74 -2.72 18.91 -3.70
CA GLN A 74 -1.33 19.35 -3.63
C GLN A 74 -0.39 18.29 -4.20
N PRO A 75 0.82 18.65 -4.69
CA PRO A 75 1.76 17.70 -5.27
C PRO A 75 2.03 16.51 -4.35
N LEU A 76 2.13 15.30 -4.92
CA LEU A 76 2.27 14.07 -4.13
C LEU A 76 3.52 14.05 -3.27
N TRP A 77 4.66 14.58 -3.73
CA TRP A 77 5.87 14.67 -2.90
C TRP A 77 5.65 15.55 -1.66
N LYS A 78 4.89 16.64 -1.79
CA LYS A 78 4.54 17.48 -0.63
C LYS A 78 3.68 16.71 0.35
N GLN A 79 2.74 15.91 -0.14
CA GLN A 79 1.91 15.04 0.70
C GLN A 79 2.75 13.94 1.36
N VAL A 80 3.62 13.26 0.63
CA VAL A 80 4.55 12.25 1.18
C VAL A 80 5.38 12.84 2.32
N MET A 81 5.95 14.03 2.15
CA MET A 81 6.73 14.69 3.20
C MET A 81 5.87 15.02 4.43
N GLY A 82 4.68 15.59 4.25
CA GLY A 82 3.79 15.91 5.36
C GLY A 82 3.31 14.66 6.12
N PHE A 83 2.92 13.62 5.40
CA PHE A 83 2.54 12.35 6.03
C PHE A 83 3.72 11.68 6.74
N ARG A 84 4.94 11.77 6.20
CA ARG A 84 6.16 11.25 6.84
C ARG A 84 6.38 11.84 8.22
N GLU A 85 6.23 13.15 8.39
CA GLU A 85 6.43 13.82 9.67
C GLU A 85 5.53 13.27 10.78
N VAL A 86 4.30 12.89 10.44
CA VAL A 86 3.31 12.35 11.40
C VAL A 86 3.45 10.83 11.57
N ILE A 87 3.71 10.11 10.48
CA ILE A 87 3.71 8.64 10.48
C ILE A 87 5.02 8.08 11.04
N TYR A 88 6.15 8.72 10.76
CA TYR A 88 7.45 8.21 11.20
C TYR A 88 7.56 8.03 12.72
N PRO A 89 7.11 8.97 13.57
CA PRO A 89 7.07 8.73 15.02
C PRO A 89 6.20 7.54 15.43
N ILE A 90 5.07 7.29 14.74
CA ILE A 90 4.21 6.13 15.00
C ILE A 90 4.95 4.83 14.68
N MET A 91 5.65 4.79 13.54
CA MET A 91 6.50 3.65 13.18
C MET A 91 7.61 3.40 14.20
N GLN A 92 8.29 4.45 14.65
CA GLN A 92 9.37 4.32 15.64
C GLN A 92 8.83 3.80 16.99
N ASN A 93 7.67 4.28 17.43
CA ASN A 93 7.04 3.82 18.67
C ASN A 93 6.60 2.35 18.62
N ALA A 94 6.22 1.82 17.46
CA ALA A 94 5.91 0.42 17.27
C ALA A 94 7.15 -0.49 17.29
N GLY A 95 8.33 0.08 17.16
CA GLY A 95 9.60 -0.63 17.29
C GLY A 95 9.73 -1.81 16.33
N ARG A 96 10.17 -2.97 16.86
CA ARG A 96 10.44 -4.17 16.05
C ARG A 96 9.18 -4.92 15.61
N GLU A 97 8.07 -4.70 16.26
CA GLU A 97 6.79 -5.35 15.91
C GLU A 97 6.29 -4.85 14.55
N GLY A 98 6.56 -3.57 14.28
CA GLY A 98 6.20 -2.93 13.03
C GLY A 98 4.74 -2.45 12.99
N VAL A 99 4.34 -1.94 11.84
CA VAL A 99 3.02 -1.37 11.60
C VAL A 99 2.42 -1.92 10.31
N HIS A 100 1.11 -1.80 10.15
CA HIS A 100 0.44 -1.96 8.86
C HIS A 100 0.10 -0.60 8.27
N LEU A 101 0.28 -0.44 6.95
CA LEU A 101 -0.25 0.68 6.18
C LEU A 101 -1.48 0.23 5.40
N LEU A 102 -2.61 0.92 5.58
CA LEU A 102 -3.83 0.71 4.81
C LEU A 102 -4.19 2.02 4.11
N CYS A 103 -4.04 2.05 2.80
CA CYS A 103 -4.02 3.29 2.04
C CYS A 103 -5.01 3.20 0.87
N TYR A 104 -5.96 4.13 0.83
CA TYR A 104 -7.05 4.13 -0.12
C TYR A 104 -6.80 5.10 -1.27
N SER A 105 -7.08 4.68 -2.51
CA SER A 105 -7.04 5.51 -3.71
C SER A 105 -5.67 6.22 -3.87
N GLN A 106 -5.63 7.53 -4.06
CA GLN A 106 -4.40 8.33 -4.08
C GLN A 106 -3.50 8.08 -2.86
N GLY A 107 -4.10 7.78 -1.70
CA GLY A 107 -3.35 7.45 -0.49
C GLY A 107 -2.39 6.27 -0.66
N GLY A 108 -2.69 5.31 -1.53
CA GLY A 108 -1.79 4.20 -1.83
C GLY A 108 -0.51 4.63 -2.55
N LEU A 109 -0.57 5.64 -3.41
CA LEU A 109 0.62 6.25 -4.02
C LEU A 109 1.47 6.98 -2.98
N ILE A 110 0.82 7.71 -2.06
CA ILE A 110 1.51 8.38 -0.95
C ILE A 110 2.22 7.35 -0.07
N CYS A 111 1.52 6.26 0.30
CA CYS A 111 2.12 5.16 1.08
C CYS A 111 3.30 4.52 0.34
N ARG A 112 3.22 4.35 -0.98
CA ARG A 112 4.33 3.86 -1.78
C ARG A 112 5.54 4.82 -1.72
N GLY A 113 5.32 6.13 -1.87
CA GLY A 113 6.37 7.13 -1.71
C GLY A 113 7.02 7.09 -0.32
N LEU A 114 6.23 6.87 0.75
CA LEU A 114 6.75 6.68 2.12
C LEU A 114 7.63 5.43 2.23
N LEU A 115 7.17 4.30 1.67
CA LEU A 115 7.91 3.03 1.69
C LEU A 115 9.24 3.10 0.94
N GLU A 116 9.30 3.87 -0.14
CA GLU A 116 10.51 4.05 -0.91
C GLU A 116 11.49 5.04 -0.26
N THR A 117 10.97 6.08 0.40
CA THR A 117 11.82 7.19 0.90
C THR A 117 12.21 7.09 2.37
N ILE A 118 11.59 6.22 3.16
CA ILE A 118 11.95 6.02 4.58
C ILE A 118 12.88 4.80 4.69
N PRO A 119 14.19 5.00 4.98
CA PRO A 119 15.18 3.92 4.90
C PRO A 119 15.05 2.88 6.01
N ASP A 120 14.43 3.23 7.10
CA ASP A 120 14.28 2.39 8.31
C ASP A 120 12.81 2.11 8.65
N HIS A 121 11.89 2.25 7.70
CA HIS A 121 10.50 1.90 7.94
C HIS A 121 10.37 0.44 8.38
N ASN A 122 9.45 0.21 9.32
CA ASN A 122 9.13 -1.09 9.88
C ASN A 122 7.76 -1.60 9.44
N VAL A 123 7.32 -1.22 8.24
CA VAL A 123 6.02 -1.65 7.70
C VAL A 123 6.06 -3.15 7.44
N ASP A 124 5.13 -3.85 8.08
CA ASP A 124 4.91 -5.30 7.89
C ASP A 124 4.08 -5.56 6.64
N THR A 125 2.87 -5.01 6.61
CA THR A 125 1.96 -5.16 5.48
C THR A 125 1.55 -3.80 4.94
N PHE A 126 1.64 -3.62 3.63
CA PHE A 126 1.06 -2.51 2.89
C PHE A 126 -0.19 -2.99 2.16
N ILE A 127 -1.35 -2.46 2.53
CA ILE A 127 -2.64 -2.73 1.88
C ILE A 127 -2.99 -1.53 0.99
N SER A 128 -2.90 -1.74 -0.31
CA SER A 128 -3.24 -0.78 -1.36
C SER A 128 -4.68 -1.03 -1.81
N LEU A 129 -5.60 -0.20 -1.32
CA LEU A 129 -7.03 -0.32 -1.57
C LEU A 129 -7.46 0.59 -2.71
N SER A 130 -7.71 0.00 -3.88
CA SER A 130 -8.13 0.69 -5.12
C SER A 130 -7.28 1.93 -5.42
N SER A 131 -5.96 1.74 -5.55
CA SER A 131 -4.99 2.81 -5.77
C SER A 131 -4.38 2.72 -7.17
N PRO A 132 -4.20 3.85 -7.88
CA PRO A 132 -3.64 3.86 -9.24
C PRO A 132 -2.12 3.67 -9.24
N GLN A 133 -1.64 2.48 -8.88
CA GLN A 133 -0.21 2.18 -8.68
C GLN A 133 0.64 2.33 -9.95
N MET A 134 0.04 2.15 -11.13
CA MET A 134 0.67 2.43 -12.44
C MET A 134 0.10 3.69 -13.11
N GLY A 135 -0.61 4.50 -12.34
CA GLY A 135 -1.18 5.74 -12.83
C GLY A 135 -2.62 5.64 -13.31
N GLN A 136 -3.04 6.71 -13.96
CA GLN A 136 -4.41 6.97 -14.38
C GLN A 136 -4.42 7.46 -15.83
N TYR A 137 -5.29 6.87 -16.66
CA TYR A 137 -5.61 7.38 -17.99
C TYR A 137 -7.05 7.04 -18.35
N GLY A 138 -7.97 7.99 -18.22
CA GLY A 138 -9.37 7.77 -18.54
C GLY A 138 -10.26 8.96 -18.26
N ASP A 139 -11.39 9.04 -18.98
CA ASP A 139 -12.43 10.04 -18.77
C ASP A 139 -13.31 9.64 -17.58
N THR A 140 -12.99 10.17 -16.41
CA THR A 140 -13.74 9.93 -15.17
C THR A 140 -14.52 11.18 -14.76
N ASP A 141 -15.52 11.03 -13.89
CA ASP A 141 -16.26 12.17 -13.36
C ASP A 141 -15.35 13.11 -12.55
N TYR A 142 -14.32 12.61 -11.88
CA TYR A 142 -13.32 13.43 -11.23
C TYR A 142 -12.55 14.30 -12.21
N LEU A 143 -12.13 13.75 -13.36
CA LEU A 143 -11.47 14.53 -14.40
C LEU A 143 -12.36 15.59 -14.99
N ARG A 144 -13.62 15.25 -15.29
CA ARG A 144 -14.61 16.21 -15.80
C ARG A 144 -14.88 17.33 -14.81
N TYR A 145 -14.90 17.04 -13.51
CA TYR A 145 -15.05 18.04 -12.47
C TYR A 145 -13.83 19.00 -12.37
N LEU A 146 -12.62 18.44 -12.41
CA LEU A 146 -11.38 19.21 -12.28
C LEU A 146 -10.99 19.94 -13.58
N PHE A 147 -11.20 19.28 -14.71
CA PHE A 147 -10.77 19.74 -16.02
C PHE A 147 -11.92 19.69 -17.05
N PRO A 148 -12.96 20.52 -16.87
CA PRO A 148 -14.19 20.40 -17.68
C PRO A 148 -13.99 20.61 -19.18
N THR A 149 -12.88 21.25 -19.58
CA THR A 149 -12.52 21.49 -20.98
C THR A 149 -11.58 20.44 -21.57
N TYR A 150 -11.13 19.48 -20.75
CA TYR A 150 -10.21 18.45 -21.18
C TYR A 150 -10.88 17.09 -21.20
N VAL A 151 -10.48 16.26 -22.15
CA VAL A 151 -10.75 14.82 -22.20
C VAL A 151 -9.42 14.08 -22.06
N LYS A 152 -9.46 12.77 -21.77
CA LYS A 152 -8.22 11.99 -21.57
C LYS A 152 -7.16 12.23 -22.68
N ALA A 153 -7.60 12.29 -23.93
CA ALA A 153 -6.72 12.40 -25.09
C ALA A 153 -5.95 13.74 -25.20
N ASN A 154 -6.32 14.77 -24.46
CA ASN A 154 -5.64 16.08 -24.52
C ASN A 154 -5.18 16.60 -23.16
N LEU A 155 -5.43 15.87 -22.07
CA LEU A 155 -5.04 16.27 -20.72
C LEU A 155 -3.51 16.33 -20.53
N TYR A 156 -2.74 15.56 -21.32
CA TYR A 156 -1.28 15.63 -21.33
C TYR A 156 -0.75 17.04 -21.56
N ARG A 157 -1.46 17.87 -22.35
CA ARG A 157 -1.08 19.27 -22.63
C ARG A 157 -1.07 20.14 -21.39
N PHE A 158 -1.84 19.77 -20.39
CA PHE A 158 -1.85 20.43 -19.07
C PHE A 158 -0.96 19.65 -18.09
N CYS A 159 -1.19 18.37 -17.92
CA CYS A 159 -0.50 17.57 -16.91
C CYS A 159 1.03 17.53 -17.13
N TYR A 160 1.49 17.51 -18.38
CA TYR A 160 2.95 17.48 -18.66
C TYR A 160 3.53 18.89 -18.82
N THR A 161 3.13 19.78 -17.90
CA THR A 161 3.71 21.12 -17.70
C THR A 161 4.13 21.31 -16.25
N GLN A 162 5.02 22.29 -15.98
CA GLN A 162 5.40 22.64 -14.61
C GLN A 162 4.20 23.00 -13.75
N ILE A 163 3.21 23.72 -14.30
CA ILE A 163 1.98 24.07 -13.58
C ILE A 163 1.14 22.82 -13.34
N GLY A 164 0.97 21.96 -14.34
CA GLY A 164 0.23 20.71 -14.20
C GLY A 164 0.79 19.85 -13.07
N GLN A 165 2.11 19.71 -12.98
CA GLN A 165 2.77 18.92 -11.94
C GLN A 165 2.60 19.48 -10.52
N THR A 166 2.03 20.69 -10.35
CA THR A 166 1.61 21.17 -9.02
C THR A 166 0.29 20.57 -8.54
N PHE A 167 -0.39 19.78 -9.36
CA PHE A 167 -1.61 19.04 -9.02
C PHE A 167 -1.34 17.55 -8.91
N SER A 168 -1.78 16.94 -7.81
CA SER A 168 -1.52 15.52 -7.52
C SER A 168 -1.99 14.58 -8.63
N ILE A 169 -3.14 14.84 -9.24
CA ILE A 169 -3.68 13.99 -10.32
C ILE A 169 -2.75 13.96 -11.55
N CYS A 170 -2.05 15.06 -11.84
CA CYS A 170 -1.07 15.10 -12.91
C CYS A 170 0.24 14.39 -12.54
N ASN A 171 0.55 14.25 -11.26
CA ASN A 171 1.73 13.52 -10.80
C ASN A 171 1.62 12.00 -11.06
N PHE A 172 0.40 11.48 -11.22
CA PHE A 172 0.16 10.08 -11.58
C PHE A 172 -0.65 9.91 -12.88
N TRP A 173 -0.83 10.99 -13.67
CA TRP A 173 -1.33 10.88 -15.03
C TRP A 173 -0.29 10.13 -15.87
N ASN A 174 -0.70 9.02 -16.49
CA ASN A 174 0.15 8.19 -17.32
C ASN A 174 -0.53 7.98 -18.68
N ASP A 175 -0.16 8.80 -19.65
CA ASP A 175 -0.76 8.78 -20.99
C ASP A 175 0.00 7.80 -21.88
N PRO A 176 -0.61 6.68 -22.29
CA PRO A 176 0.07 5.66 -23.10
C PRO A 176 0.44 6.14 -24.51
N HIS A 177 -0.22 7.21 -25.01
CA HIS A 177 0.07 7.81 -26.32
C HIS A 177 1.17 8.88 -26.25
N HIS A 178 1.55 9.32 -25.05
CA HIS A 178 2.56 10.35 -24.80
C HIS A 178 3.56 9.90 -23.74
N HIS A 179 3.97 8.63 -23.82
CA HIS A 179 4.82 7.99 -22.81
C HIS A 179 6.17 8.69 -22.61
N ASP A 180 6.80 9.16 -23.70
CA ASP A 180 8.04 9.94 -23.60
C ASP A 180 7.86 11.22 -22.78
N MET A 181 6.72 11.90 -22.92
CA MET A 181 6.42 13.08 -22.12
C MET A 181 6.18 12.71 -20.66
N TYR A 182 5.45 11.62 -20.40
CA TYR A 182 5.26 11.09 -19.07
C TYR A 182 6.61 10.81 -18.37
N ILE A 183 7.49 10.04 -19.00
CA ILE A 183 8.82 9.71 -18.45
C ILE A 183 9.62 10.98 -18.12
N ASN A 184 9.61 11.96 -19.01
CA ASN A 184 10.45 13.17 -18.84
C ASN A 184 9.87 14.18 -17.86
N VAL A 185 8.54 14.26 -17.71
CA VAL A 185 7.88 15.34 -16.97
C VAL A 185 7.22 14.91 -15.68
N SER A 186 6.77 13.65 -15.55
CA SER A 186 6.14 13.19 -14.31
C SER A 186 7.08 13.37 -13.11
N ASP A 187 6.69 14.21 -12.16
CA ASP A 187 7.50 14.50 -10.97
C ASP A 187 7.42 13.39 -9.91
N PHE A 188 6.43 12.52 -10.00
CA PHE A 188 6.20 11.51 -8.97
C PHE A 188 6.20 10.07 -9.51
N LEU A 189 5.27 9.73 -10.41
CA LEU A 189 5.05 8.32 -10.78
C LEU A 189 6.24 7.71 -11.53
N ALA A 190 6.75 8.39 -12.55
CA ALA A 190 7.91 7.90 -13.30
C ALA A 190 9.16 7.74 -12.40
N PRO A 191 9.49 8.69 -11.49
CA PRO A 191 10.54 8.51 -10.49
C PRO A 191 10.36 7.30 -9.58
N ILE A 192 9.19 7.13 -8.95
CA ILE A 192 8.99 5.98 -8.01
C ILE A 192 8.90 4.65 -8.75
N ASN A 193 8.49 4.63 -10.02
CA ASN A 193 8.60 3.45 -10.88
C ASN A 193 10.04 3.18 -11.34
N SER A 194 10.95 4.12 -11.10
CA SER A 194 12.33 4.08 -11.64
C SER A 194 12.37 3.89 -13.16
N GLU A 195 11.43 4.54 -13.86
CA GLU A 195 11.31 4.54 -15.31
C GLU A 195 12.28 5.53 -15.97
N ARG A 196 12.91 6.37 -15.16
CA ARG A 196 14.04 7.21 -15.58
C ARG A 196 15.13 7.22 -14.50
N PRO A 197 16.39 7.55 -14.87
CA PRO A 197 17.48 7.65 -13.90
C PRO A 197 17.19 8.71 -12.83
N GLU A 198 17.22 8.31 -11.56
CA GLU A 198 17.10 9.18 -10.40
C GLU A 198 18.23 8.84 -9.41
N PRO A 199 18.82 9.83 -8.71
CA PRO A 199 19.96 9.60 -7.83
C PRO A 199 19.69 8.58 -6.71
N ASN A 200 18.44 8.49 -6.26
CA ASN A 200 18.07 7.70 -5.08
C ASN A 200 17.44 6.34 -5.43
N THR A 201 17.32 5.97 -6.70
CA THR A 201 16.61 4.76 -7.17
C THR A 201 17.06 3.49 -6.43
N THR A 202 18.37 3.31 -6.28
CA THR A 202 18.92 2.12 -5.60
C THR A 202 18.52 2.06 -4.12
N GLU A 203 18.52 3.21 -3.45
CA GLU A 203 18.11 3.28 -2.04
C GLU A 203 16.60 3.10 -1.91
N TRP A 204 15.79 3.74 -2.74
CA TRP A 204 14.34 3.59 -2.77
C TRP A 204 13.93 2.14 -2.99
N ARG A 205 14.54 1.46 -3.94
CA ARG A 205 14.33 0.03 -4.17
C ARG A 205 14.69 -0.80 -2.94
N LYS A 206 15.81 -0.54 -2.30
CA LYS A 206 16.22 -1.22 -1.07
C LYS A 206 15.21 -1.01 0.06
N ASN A 207 14.71 0.21 0.22
CA ASN A 207 13.71 0.55 1.24
C ASN A 207 12.40 -0.18 0.96
N PHE A 208 11.89 -0.10 -0.27
CA PHE A 208 10.65 -0.77 -0.67
C PHE A 208 10.71 -2.29 -0.46
N LEU A 209 11.85 -2.91 -0.68
CA LEU A 209 12.07 -4.34 -0.48
C LEU A 209 12.11 -4.77 1.00
N ARG A 210 12.09 -3.85 1.96
CA ARG A 210 11.92 -4.15 3.40
C ARG A 210 10.50 -4.62 3.72
N LEU A 211 9.54 -4.25 2.87
CA LEU A 211 8.14 -4.64 3.02
C LEU A 211 7.98 -6.16 3.05
N LYS A 212 7.27 -6.69 4.06
CA LYS A 212 7.07 -8.14 4.16
C LYS A 212 5.92 -8.63 3.30
N LYS A 213 4.84 -7.85 3.21
CA LYS A 213 3.65 -8.18 2.41
C LYS A 213 3.07 -6.93 1.76
N MET A 214 2.67 -7.06 0.51
CA MET A 214 1.88 -6.08 -0.24
C MET A 214 0.57 -6.72 -0.67
N VAL A 215 -0.54 -6.06 -0.37
CA VAL A 215 -1.89 -6.51 -0.70
C VAL A 215 -2.51 -5.51 -1.65
N LEU A 216 -2.80 -5.94 -2.86
CA LEU A 216 -3.35 -5.13 -3.95
C LEU A 216 -4.82 -5.46 -4.13
N ILE A 217 -5.70 -4.48 -3.91
CA ILE A 217 -7.16 -4.67 -3.97
C ILE A 217 -7.75 -3.69 -4.97
N GLY A 218 -8.54 -4.19 -5.92
CA GLY A 218 -9.25 -3.39 -6.92
C GLY A 218 -10.31 -4.23 -7.63
N GLY A 219 -10.99 -3.67 -8.63
CA GLY A 219 -11.98 -4.43 -9.36
C GLY A 219 -12.65 -3.69 -10.51
N PRO A 220 -13.32 -4.44 -11.41
CA PRO A 220 -13.77 -3.96 -12.72
C PRO A 220 -14.89 -2.91 -12.66
N ASN A 221 -15.58 -2.77 -11.53
CA ASN A 221 -16.68 -1.83 -11.38
C ASN A 221 -16.28 -0.55 -10.63
N ASP A 222 -14.99 -0.33 -10.42
CA ASP A 222 -14.42 0.82 -9.70
C ASP A 222 -14.95 2.15 -10.25
N GLY A 223 -14.85 2.39 -11.56
CA GLY A 223 -15.38 3.55 -12.27
C GLY A 223 -14.55 4.84 -12.13
N VAL A 224 -13.50 4.84 -11.32
CA VAL A 224 -12.58 5.99 -11.14
C VAL A 224 -11.18 5.63 -11.58
N ILE A 225 -10.59 4.57 -11.03
CA ILE A 225 -9.27 4.11 -11.48
C ILE A 225 -9.41 3.52 -12.88
N THR A 226 -8.67 4.07 -13.83
CA THR A 226 -8.72 3.65 -15.24
C THR A 226 -7.29 3.53 -15.82
N PRO A 227 -6.90 2.33 -16.29
CA PRO A 227 -7.64 1.08 -16.13
C PRO A 227 -7.69 0.65 -14.66
N TRP A 228 -8.76 -0.02 -14.24
CA TRP A 228 -8.88 -0.46 -12.83
C TRP A 228 -7.73 -1.40 -12.41
N GLN A 229 -7.16 -2.11 -13.37
CA GLN A 229 -6.00 -2.98 -13.20
C GLN A 229 -4.74 -2.21 -12.77
N SER A 230 -4.73 -0.88 -12.89
CA SER A 230 -3.67 -0.05 -12.31
C SER A 230 -3.53 -0.27 -10.79
N SER A 231 -4.62 -0.64 -10.11
CA SER A 231 -4.57 -1.07 -8.70
C SER A 231 -3.75 -2.35 -8.47
N HIS A 232 -3.45 -3.09 -9.53
CA HIS A 232 -2.67 -4.33 -9.53
C HIS A 232 -1.33 -4.21 -10.28
N PHE A 233 -0.84 -3.00 -10.51
CA PHE A 233 0.36 -2.71 -11.31
C PHE A 233 0.27 -3.12 -12.79
N ALA A 234 -0.93 -3.32 -13.34
CA ALA A 234 -1.14 -3.42 -14.77
C ALA A 234 -1.50 -2.05 -15.35
N PHE A 235 -1.28 -1.84 -16.64
CA PHE A 235 -1.60 -0.57 -17.28
C PHE A 235 -1.80 -0.74 -18.80
N PHE A 236 -2.26 0.32 -19.47
CA PHE A 236 -2.44 0.35 -20.92
C PHE A 236 -1.13 0.37 -21.68
N ASP A 237 -1.10 -0.33 -22.82
CA ASP A 237 -0.14 -0.10 -23.90
C ASP A 237 -0.58 1.08 -24.81
N GLU A 238 0.18 1.34 -25.86
CA GLU A 238 -0.10 2.38 -26.85
C GLU A 238 -1.45 2.22 -27.61
N ASN A 239 -2.04 1.02 -27.60
CA ASN A 239 -3.32 0.71 -28.20
C ASN A 239 -4.47 0.70 -27.15
N GLU A 240 -4.24 1.19 -25.95
CA GLU A 240 -5.15 1.12 -24.81
C GLU A 240 -5.56 -0.32 -24.44
N THR A 241 -4.70 -1.30 -24.76
CA THR A 241 -4.86 -2.68 -24.28
C THR A 241 -4.20 -2.83 -22.93
N VAL A 242 -4.87 -3.47 -21.98
CA VAL A 242 -4.29 -3.69 -20.66
C VAL A 242 -3.18 -4.74 -20.75
N VAL A 243 -2.01 -4.34 -20.29
CA VAL A 243 -0.84 -5.19 -20.09
C VAL A 243 -0.72 -5.51 -18.61
N GLU A 244 -0.74 -6.78 -18.27
CA GLU A 244 -0.74 -7.23 -16.88
C GLU A 244 0.60 -6.95 -16.17
N MET A 245 0.59 -6.93 -14.82
CA MET A 245 1.74 -6.59 -13.98
C MET A 245 3.03 -7.28 -14.42
N GLN A 246 2.97 -8.59 -14.66
CA GLN A 246 4.15 -9.41 -14.98
C GLN A 246 4.76 -9.10 -16.36
N GLN A 247 4.00 -8.44 -17.23
CA GLN A 247 4.39 -8.05 -18.59
C GLN A 247 4.77 -6.56 -18.69
N GLN A 248 4.64 -5.80 -17.59
CA GLN A 248 5.09 -4.41 -17.54
C GLN A 248 6.62 -4.33 -17.52
N GLN A 249 7.20 -3.38 -18.25
CA GLN A 249 8.66 -3.21 -18.31
C GLN A 249 9.28 -3.01 -16.92
N VAL A 250 8.61 -2.23 -16.04
CA VAL A 250 9.05 -2.01 -14.66
C VAL A 250 9.11 -3.31 -13.83
N TYR A 251 8.29 -4.30 -14.16
CA TYR A 251 8.34 -5.63 -13.56
C TYR A 251 9.45 -6.48 -14.20
N GLU A 252 9.54 -6.52 -15.53
CA GLU A 252 10.55 -7.31 -16.24
C GLU A 252 11.97 -6.90 -15.88
N ASP A 253 12.21 -5.61 -15.74
CA ASP A 253 13.51 -5.04 -15.35
C ASP A 253 13.68 -5.00 -13.81
N ASP A 254 12.60 -5.24 -13.07
CA ASP A 254 12.58 -5.16 -11.59
C ASP A 254 13.08 -3.82 -11.06
N THR A 255 12.68 -2.74 -11.71
CA THR A 255 13.23 -1.39 -11.52
C THR A 255 13.19 -0.91 -10.07
N PHE A 256 12.04 -1.06 -9.40
CA PHE A 256 11.86 -0.71 -7.97
C PHE A 256 11.65 -1.92 -7.04
N GLY A 257 11.77 -3.17 -7.57
CA GLY A 257 11.70 -4.39 -6.75
C GLY A 257 10.35 -5.13 -6.78
N LEU A 258 9.45 -4.78 -7.70
CA LEU A 258 8.12 -5.40 -7.81
C LEU A 258 8.21 -6.91 -8.09
N ARG A 259 9.03 -7.32 -9.08
CA ARG A 259 9.27 -8.73 -9.40
C ARG A 259 9.93 -9.48 -8.24
N THR A 260 10.85 -8.83 -7.55
CA THR A 260 11.50 -9.40 -6.36
C THR A 260 10.48 -9.68 -5.26
N LEU A 261 9.55 -8.75 -4.98
CA LEU A 261 8.45 -8.95 -4.02
C LEU A 261 7.54 -10.10 -4.45
N ASP A 262 7.15 -10.14 -5.72
CA ASP A 262 6.26 -11.17 -6.26
C ASP A 262 6.90 -12.56 -6.18
N LYS A 263 8.13 -12.72 -6.67
CA LYS A 263 8.85 -14.01 -6.66
C LYS A 263 9.09 -14.57 -5.26
N ARG A 264 9.19 -13.73 -4.23
CA ARG A 264 9.27 -14.21 -2.85
C ARG A 264 7.91 -14.47 -2.20
N GLY A 265 6.80 -14.38 -2.97
CA GLY A 265 5.45 -14.59 -2.46
C GLY A 265 4.94 -13.47 -1.55
N ALA A 266 5.52 -12.28 -1.66
CA ALA A 266 5.15 -11.13 -0.83
C ALA A 266 3.95 -10.34 -1.38
N ILE A 267 3.44 -10.64 -2.57
CA ILE A 267 2.29 -9.95 -3.15
C ILE A 267 1.04 -10.83 -3.06
N ALA A 268 -0.08 -10.23 -2.68
CA ALA A 268 -1.41 -10.81 -2.75
C ALA A 268 -2.32 -9.87 -3.56
N VAL A 269 -3.05 -10.41 -4.52
CA VAL A 269 -3.92 -9.64 -5.43
C VAL A 269 -5.36 -10.08 -5.27
N TYR A 270 -6.27 -9.11 -5.14
CA TYR A 270 -7.72 -9.34 -5.02
C TYR A 270 -8.48 -8.49 -6.04
N SER A 271 -9.22 -9.17 -6.91
CA SER A 271 -10.15 -8.56 -7.86
C SER A 271 -11.58 -8.80 -7.41
N ILE A 272 -12.26 -7.76 -6.93
CA ILE A 272 -13.62 -7.85 -6.39
C ILE A 272 -14.59 -7.12 -7.31
N PRO A 273 -15.50 -7.83 -7.98
CA PRO A 273 -16.51 -7.21 -8.82
C PRO A 273 -17.61 -6.55 -7.99
N GLY A 274 -18.34 -5.62 -8.60
CA GLY A 274 -19.53 -4.98 -8.02
C GLY A 274 -19.23 -3.86 -7.01
N VAL A 275 -17.97 -3.49 -6.79
CA VAL A 275 -17.58 -2.42 -5.87
C VAL A 275 -17.22 -1.16 -6.68
N VAL A 276 -17.94 -0.06 -6.44
CA VAL A 276 -17.62 1.26 -6.99
C VAL A 276 -16.59 1.96 -6.13
N HIS A 277 -15.83 2.90 -6.71
CA HIS A 277 -14.67 3.51 -6.07
C HIS A 277 -14.91 4.02 -4.65
N THR A 278 -15.98 4.76 -4.45
CA THR A 278 -16.31 5.37 -3.15
C THR A 278 -16.76 4.37 -2.08
N MET A 279 -16.92 3.10 -2.44
CA MET A 279 -17.42 2.06 -1.52
C MET A 279 -16.33 1.09 -1.03
N TRP A 280 -15.12 1.16 -1.53
CA TRP A 280 -14.05 0.23 -1.15
C TRP A 280 -13.80 0.20 0.35
N HIS A 281 -13.73 1.35 1.00
CA HIS A 281 -13.45 1.50 2.42
C HIS A 281 -14.67 1.26 3.35
N SER A 282 -15.86 1.08 2.78
CA SER A 282 -17.10 0.84 3.54
C SER A 282 -17.75 -0.51 3.24
N ASN A 283 -17.17 -1.31 2.35
CA ASN A 283 -17.70 -2.62 1.96
C ASN A 283 -17.18 -3.72 2.91
N GLU A 284 -18.10 -4.33 3.67
CA GLU A 284 -17.76 -5.38 4.66
C GLU A 284 -17.18 -6.64 3.99
N THR A 285 -17.64 -7.00 2.78
CA THR A 285 -17.10 -8.14 2.04
C THR A 285 -15.64 -7.90 1.65
N VAL A 286 -15.31 -6.72 1.13
CA VAL A 286 -13.93 -6.33 0.83
C VAL A 286 -13.06 -6.43 2.09
N TYR A 287 -13.57 -5.93 3.22
CA TYR A 287 -12.83 -6.02 4.48
C TYR A 287 -12.56 -7.48 4.86
N LYS A 288 -13.59 -8.31 4.95
CA LYS A 288 -13.48 -9.71 5.40
C LYS A 288 -12.64 -10.59 4.49
N GLU A 289 -12.80 -10.44 3.19
CA GLU A 289 -12.14 -11.32 2.23
C GLU A 289 -10.71 -10.89 1.88
N CYS A 290 -10.45 -9.56 1.88
CA CYS A 290 -9.21 -9.03 1.34
C CYS A 290 -8.30 -8.37 2.39
N ILE A 291 -8.84 -7.86 3.51
CA ILE A 291 -8.08 -7.04 4.46
C ILE A 291 -7.84 -7.78 5.78
N ASP A 292 -8.89 -8.28 6.40
CA ASP A 292 -8.95 -8.79 7.78
C ASP A 292 -7.75 -9.70 8.16
N LYS A 293 -7.50 -10.70 7.37
CA LYS A 293 -6.43 -11.71 7.62
C LYS A 293 -5.00 -11.17 7.54
N TRP A 294 -4.81 -9.95 7.07
CA TRP A 294 -3.49 -9.32 6.94
C TRP A 294 -3.15 -8.39 8.10
N LEU A 295 -4.09 -8.14 9.00
CA LEU A 295 -3.92 -7.32 10.18
C LEU A 295 -3.54 -8.20 11.38
N THR A 296 -2.27 -8.55 11.51
CA THR A 296 -1.75 -9.52 12.50
C THR A 296 -1.13 -8.86 13.71
#